data_64f987429566875aac329b8c7bf20091
#
_entry.id   64f987429566875aac329b8c7bf20091
#
_cell.length_a   1.000
_cell.length_b   1.000
_cell.length_c   1.000
_cell.angle_alpha   90.00
_cell.angle_beta   90.00
_cell.angle_gamma   90.00
#
_symmetry.space_group_name_H-M   'P 1'
#
loop_
_entity.id
_entity.type
_entity.pdbx_description
1 polymer ?
#
loop_
_entity_poly.entity_id
_entity_poly.type
_entity_poly.pdbx_seq_one_letter_code
_entity_poly.pdbx_strand_id
1 'polypeptide(L)'
;YSITHTYFSFKQKKFPFIKKYLDQITPWYWATSVLNISWILAWHYLQIFTSVVVMIAFLLVLIQIFVYTRSLSNDIKLIHRIFIIAPFTVYIGWISVAMIANFAALLVNLQWSGWGVAPEYWAVIMIAIAIVLAFCFSFFYDSIAAPLVIAWALWGIMNGQGGRIELIHILCLIGMCVILL
;
A
#
# COMPACT_ATOMS: atom_id res chain seq x y z
N TYR A 1 -10.83 -10.41 4.88
CA TYR A 1 -10.17 -11.09 6.01
C TYR A 1 -11.18 -11.69 6.99
N SER A 2 -12.10 -10.93 7.56
CA SER A 2 -13.06 -11.43 8.56
C SER A 2 -13.87 -12.62 8.06
N ILE A 3 -14.40 -12.57 6.84
CA ILE A 3 -15.13 -13.68 6.21
C ILE A 3 -14.22 -14.91 6.06
N THR A 4 -12.99 -14.72 5.61
CA THR A 4 -12.02 -15.80 5.44
C THR A 4 -11.64 -16.43 6.78
N HIS A 5 -11.40 -15.61 7.80
CA HIS A 5 -11.12 -16.07 9.16
C HIS A 5 -12.29 -16.91 9.72
N THR A 6 -13.52 -16.42 9.60
CA THR A 6 -14.72 -17.13 10.05
C THR A 6 -14.87 -18.47 9.33
N TYR A 7 -14.74 -18.49 7.99
CA TYR A 7 -14.83 -19.72 7.21
C TYR A 7 -13.82 -20.78 7.67
N PHE A 8 -12.54 -20.42 7.83
CA PHE A 8 -11.51 -21.38 8.26
C PHE A 8 -11.62 -21.75 9.74
N SER A 9 -12.15 -20.86 10.60
CA SER A 9 -12.47 -21.18 11.99
C SER A 9 -13.55 -22.27 12.11
N PHE A 10 -14.56 -22.24 11.28
CA PHE A 10 -15.56 -23.32 11.22
C PHE A 10 -15.00 -24.64 10.66
N LYS A 11 -14.03 -24.58 9.75
CA LYS A 11 -13.40 -25.76 9.14
C LYS A 11 -12.03 -26.12 9.72
N GLN A 12 -11.75 -25.75 10.97
CA GLN A 12 -10.42 -25.90 11.59
C GLN A 12 -9.85 -27.33 11.56
N LYS A 13 -10.70 -28.38 11.68
CA LYS A 13 -10.26 -29.79 11.59
C LYS A 13 -9.68 -30.13 10.21
N LYS A 14 -10.14 -29.47 9.14
CA LYS A 14 -9.71 -29.71 7.77
C LYS A 14 -8.49 -28.86 7.36
N PHE A 15 -8.28 -27.71 8.02
CA PHE A 15 -7.22 -26.74 7.67
C PHE A 15 -6.51 -26.19 8.91
N PRO A 16 -5.88 -27.01 9.76
CA PRO A 16 -5.28 -26.56 11.02
C PRO A 16 -4.15 -25.56 10.81
N PHE A 17 -3.37 -25.73 9.74
CA PHE A 17 -2.26 -24.85 9.38
C PHE A 17 -2.73 -23.43 9.04
N ILE A 18 -3.79 -23.31 8.22
CA ILE A 18 -4.35 -22.00 7.85
C ILE A 18 -4.94 -21.31 9.08
N LYS A 19 -5.59 -22.04 9.97
CA LYS A 19 -6.12 -21.48 11.21
C LYS A 19 -5.00 -20.87 12.05
N LYS A 20 -3.94 -21.65 12.32
CA LYS A 20 -2.79 -21.18 13.10
C LYS A 20 -2.22 -19.87 12.53
N TYR A 21 -2.10 -19.80 11.20
CA TYR A 21 -1.64 -18.61 10.50
C TYR A 21 -2.60 -17.42 10.71
N LEU A 22 -3.91 -17.62 10.53
CA LEU A 22 -4.90 -16.55 10.72
C LEU A 22 -4.88 -16.03 12.16
N ASP A 23 -4.75 -16.91 13.14
CA ASP A 23 -4.65 -16.53 14.55
C ASP A 23 -3.40 -15.66 14.82
N GLN A 24 -2.28 -15.92 14.13
CA GLN A 24 -1.06 -15.10 14.24
C GLN A 24 -1.22 -13.71 13.66
N ILE A 25 -1.98 -13.54 12.56
CA ILE A 25 -2.17 -12.21 11.95
C ILE A 25 -3.36 -11.42 12.52
N THR A 26 -4.26 -12.06 13.26
CA THR A 26 -5.45 -11.42 13.84
C THR A 26 -5.13 -10.16 14.65
N PRO A 27 -4.16 -10.15 15.61
CA PRO A 27 -3.87 -8.95 16.36
C PRO A 27 -3.33 -7.82 15.48
N TRP A 28 -2.51 -8.13 14.49
CA TRP A 28 -2.00 -7.17 13.51
C TRP A 28 -3.11 -6.60 12.62
N TYR A 29 -4.06 -7.43 12.23
CA TYR A 29 -5.24 -6.98 11.47
C TYR A 29 -6.10 -5.98 12.28
N TRP A 30 -6.32 -6.23 13.56
CA TRP A 30 -7.01 -5.28 14.43
C TRP A 30 -6.20 -3.98 14.58
N ALA A 31 -4.89 -4.08 14.72
CA ALA A 31 -4.00 -2.92 14.74
C ALA A 31 -4.14 -2.08 13.45
N THR A 32 -4.17 -2.71 12.26
CA THR A 32 -4.40 -1.97 11.02
C THR A 32 -5.75 -1.26 11.00
N SER A 33 -6.79 -1.86 11.54
CA SER A 33 -8.13 -1.26 11.59
C SER A 33 -8.15 -0.01 12.49
N VAL A 34 -7.53 -0.08 13.67
CA VAL A 34 -7.40 1.04 14.59
C VAL A 34 -6.57 2.17 13.97
N LEU A 35 -5.42 1.83 13.38
CA LEU A 35 -4.54 2.81 12.73
C LEU A 35 -5.21 3.48 11.53
N ASN A 36 -6.00 2.75 10.75
CA ASN A 36 -6.76 3.32 9.64
C ASN A 36 -7.79 4.34 10.12
N ILE A 37 -8.55 4.01 11.16
CA ILE A 37 -9.51 4.95 11.78
C ILE A 37 -8.76 6.18 12.32
N SER A 38 -7.67 5.99 13.04
CA SER A 38 -6.85 7.07 13.59
C SER A 38 -6.29 7.98 12.49
N TRP A 39 -5.85 7.42 11.38
CA TRP A 39 -5.37 8.16 10.22
C TRP A 39 -6.48 9.01 9.59
N ILE A 40 -7.68 8.43 9.37
CA ILE A 40 -8.84 9.16 8.83
C ILE A 40 -9.21 10.33 9.74
N LEU A 41 -9.24 10.12 11.07
CA LEU A 41 -9.52 11.17 12.04
C LEU A 41 -8.44 12.26 12.01
N ALA A 42 -7.15 11.89 11.98
CA ALA A 42 -6.07 12.86 11.87
C ALA A 42 -6.19 13.74 10.62
N TRP A 43 -6.57 13.16 9.48
CA TRP A 43 -6.85 13.89 8.24
C TRP A 43 -8.09 14.80 8.38
N HIS A 44 -9.16 14.29 8.95
CA HIS A 44 -10.39 15.06 9.14
C HIS A 44 -10.17 16.32 9.98
N TYR A 45 -9.34 16.22 11.02
CA TYR A 45 -8.99 17.35 11.88
C TYR A 45 -7.74 18.12 11.42
N LEU A 46 -7.29 17.94 10.20
CA LEU A 46 -6.12 18.61 9.59
C LEU A 46 -4.81 18.44 10.40
N GLN A 47 -4.71 17.38 11.18
CA GLN A 47 -3.53 17.01 11.96
C GLN A 47 -2.50 16.30 11.05
N ILE A 48 -1.94 17.02 10.07
CA ILE A 48 -1.11 16.42 9.01
C ILE A 48 0.13 15.72 9.57
N PHE A 49 0.82 16.32 10.54
CA PHE A 49 1.97 15.67 11.19
C PHE A 49 1.57 14.37 11.88
N THR A 50 0.49 14.39 12.67
CA THR A 50 -0.04 13.18 13.33
C THR A 50 -0.44 12.12 12.32
N SER A 51 -1.02 12.50 11.19
CA SER A 51 -1.42 11.57 10.13
C SER A 51 -0.20 10.83 9.54
N VAL A 52 0.94 11.51 9.37
CA VAL A 52 2.18 10.88 8.89
C VAL A 52 2.71 9.87 9.92
N VAL A 53 2.74 10.22 11.21
CA VAL A 53 3.19 9.30 12.28
C VAL A 53 2.31 8.05 12.34
N VAL A 54 0.99 8.22 12.29
CA VAL A 54 0.03 7.10 12.25
C VAL A 54 0.24 6.24 10.99
N MET A 55 0.46 6.87 9.83
CA MET A 55 0.68 6.16 8.58
C MET A 55 1.98 5.34 8.59
N ILE A 56 3.06 5.86 9.21
CA ILE A 56 4.30 5.10 9.42
C ILE A 56 4.02 3.84 10.25
N ALA A 57 3.35 3.99 11.39
CA ALA A 57 2.97 2.84 12.23
C ALA A 57 2.11 1.85 11.45
N PHE A 58 1.17 2.34 10.65
CA PHE A 58 0.30 1.54 9.80
C PHE A 58 1.10 0.72 8.77
N LEU A 59 2.03 1.36 8.06
CA LEU A 59 2.89 0.68 7.10
C LEU A 59 3.74 -0.41 7.77
N LEU A 60 4.31 -0.15 8.95
CA LEU A 60 5.10 -1.13 9.71
C LEU A 60 4.26 -2.36 10.09
N VAL A 61 3.03 -2.15 10.54
CA VAL A 61 2.10 -3.26 10.86
C VAL A 61 1.75 -4.06 9.60
N LEU A 62 1.53 -3.39 8.46
CA LEU A 62 1.27 -4.09 7.19
C LEU A 62 2.48 -4.87 6.69
N ILE A 63 3.69 -4.32 6.83
CA ILE A 63 4.94 -5.06 6.51
C ILE A 63 5.02 -6.33 7.35
N GLN A 64 4.68 -6.27 8.65
CA GLN A 64 4.67 -7.44 9.51
C GLN A 64 3.67 -8.50 9.03
N ILE A 65 2.44 -8.11 8.67
CA ILE A 65 1.44 -9.01 8.09
C ILE A 65 1.97 -9.60 6.78
N PHE A 66 2.57 -8.78 5.92
CA PHE A 66 3.11 -9.21 4.63
C PHE A 66 4.22 -10.25 4.78
N VAL A 67 5.13 -10.08 5.74
CA VAL A 67 6.17 -11.08 6.06
C VAL A 67 5.55 -12.39 6.50
N TYR A 68 4.55 -12.37 7.38
CA TYR A 68 3.82 -13.58 7.78
C TYR A 68 3.10 -14.25 6.61
N THR A 69 2.46 -13.47 5.73
CA THR A 69 1.75 -14.00 4.57
C THR A 69 2.68 -14.68 3.57
N ARG A 70 3.91 -14.19 3.42
CA ARG A 70 4.89 -14.83 2.55
C ARG A 70 5.30 -16.21 3.03
N SER A 71 5.49 -16.41 4.31
CA SER A 71 5.85 -17.73 4.87
C SER A 71 4.80 -18.81 4.56
N LEU A 72 3.55 -18.40 4.31
CA LEU A 72 2.45 -19.28 3.97
C LEU A 72 2.33 -19.59 2.48
N SER A 73 2.89 -18.75 1.60
CA SER A 73 2.52 -18.75 0.17
C SER A 73 2.86 -20.04 -0.58
N ASN A 74 3.88 -20.79 -0.15
CA ASN A 74 4.36 -22.00 -0.82
C ASN A 74 3.54 -23.25 -0.47
N ASP A 75 2.79 -23.20 0.63
CA ASP A 75 2.14 -24.38 1.20
C ASP A 75 0.63 -24.43 0.93
N ILE A 76 0.06 -23.43 0.26
CA ILE A 76 -1.38 -23.32 0.04
C ILE A 76 -1.76 -23.27 -1.43
N LYS A 77 -2.95 -23.81 -1.74
CA LYS A 77 -3.53 -23.77 -3.09
C LYS A 77 -3.77 -22.33 -3.57
N LEU A 78 -3.68 -22.11 -4.89
CA LEU A 78 -3.87 -20.80 -5.52
C LEU A 78 -5.13 -20.07 -5.04
N ILE A 79 -6.25 -20.77 -4.92
CA ILE A 79 -7.50 -20.17 -4.45
C ILE A 79 -7.39 -19.59 -3.03
N HIS A 80 -6.67 -20.26 -2.13
CA HIS A 80 -6.45 -19.75 -0.78
C HIS A 80 -5.47 -18.57 -0.78
N ARG A 81 -4.46 -18.57 -1.68
CA ARG A 81 -3.56 -17.40 -1.86
C ARG A 81 -4.34 -16.16 -2.24
N ILE A 82 -5.28 -16.26 -3.18
CA ILE A 82 -6.12 -15.13 -3.62
C ILE A 82 -6.94 -14.57 -2.46
N PHE A 83 -7.56 -15.40 -1.63
CA PHE A 83 -8.43 -14.93 -0.55
C PHE A 83 -7.70 -14.55 0.74
N ILE A 84 -6.49 -15.06 0.97
CA ILE A 84 -5.72 -14.83 2.22
C ILE A 84 -4.61 -13.81 1.99
N ILE A 85 -3.85 -13.92 0.89
CA ILE A 85 -2.63 -13.13 0.65
C ILE A 85 -2.92 -11.87 -0.16
N ALA A 86 -3.66 -11.98 -1.27
CA ALA A 86 -3.88 -10.86 -2.17
C ALA A 86 -4.50 -9.62 -1.50
N PRO A 87 -5.48 -9.72 -0.57
CA PRO A 87 -6.01 -8.54 0.11
C PRO A 87 -4.95 -7.72 0.85
N PHE A 88 -4.01 -8.39 1.54
CA PHE A 88 -2.93 -7.70 2.24
C PHE A 88 -1.87 -7.13 1.29
N THR A 89 -1.66 -7.80 0.16
CA THR A 89 -0.73 -7.32 -0.87
C THR A 89 -1.28 -6.09 -1.59
N VAL A 90 -2.56 -6.06 -1.89
CA VAL A 90 -3.26 -4.86 -2.38
C VAL A 90 -3.16 -3.73 -1.34
N TYR A 91 -3.40 -4.06 -0.08
CA TYR A 91 -3.43 -3.07 0.99
C TYR A 91 -2.05 -2.44 1.25
N ILE A 92 -0.97 -3.23 1.27
CA ILE A 92 0.38 -2.68 1.43
C ILE A 92 0.78 -1.82 0.21
N GLY A 93 0.43 -2.23 -1.01
CA GLY A 93 0.63 -1.43 -2.22
C GLY A 93 -0.06 -0.06 -2.11
N TRP A 94 -1.33 -0.05 -1.71
CA TRP A 94 -2.11 1.17 -1.51
C TRP A 94 -1.51 2.08 -0.44
N ILE A 95 -1.21 1.55 0.75
CA ILE A 95 -0.64 2.32 1.86
C ILE A 95 0.76 2.85 1.53
N SER A 96 1.55 2.13 0.73
CA SER A 96 2.86 2.63 0.27
C SER A 96 2.72 3.90 -0.57
N VAL A 97 1.77 3.94 -1.51
CA VAL A 97 1.51 5.16 -2.31
C VAL A 97 0.88 6.25 -1.45
N ALA A 98 -0.08 5.89 -0.58
CA ALA A 98 -0.71 6.84 0.33
C ALA A 98 0.31 7.49 1.29
N MET A 99 1.34 6.75 1.71
CA MET A 99 2.45 7.28 2.50
C MET A 99 3.22 8.36 1.74
N ILE A 100 3.55 8.13 0.46
CA ILE A 100 4.21 9.12 -0.39
C ILE A 100 3.37 10.40 -0.47
N ALA A 101 2.08 10.28 -0.73
CA ALA A 101 1.16 11.41 -0.80
C ALA A 101 1.03 12.15 0.55
N ASN A 102 1.02 11.39 1.66
CA ASN A 102 0.92 11.95 3.01
C ASN A 102 2.17 12.75 3.39
N PHE A 103 3.37 12.26 3.02
CA PHE A 103 4.62 13.02 3.17
C PHE A 103 4.62 14.30 2.32
N ALA A 104 4.17 14.22 1.07
CA ALA A 104 4.07 15.40 0.21
C ALA A 104 3.14 16.46 0.83
N ALA A 105 1.99 16.04 1.37
CA ALA A 105 1.06 16.93 2.07
C ALA A 105 1.69 17.56 3.33
N LEU A 106 2.49 16.81 4.08
CA LEU A 106 3.23 17.34 5.23
C LEU A 106 4.23 18.42 4.82
N LEU A 107 5.02 18.17 3.78
CA LEU A 107 6.01 19.13 3.28
C LEU A 107 5.34 20.44 2.83
N VAL A 108 4.19 20.35 2.13
CA VAL A 108 3.38 21.52 1.76
C VAL A 108 2.85 22.23 2.99
N ASN A 109 2.33 21.51 3.97
CA ASN A 109 1.81 22.09 5.21
C ASN A 109 2.89 22.84 6.02
N LEU A 110 4.13 22.31 6.01
CA LEU A 110 5.28 22.94 6.63
C LEU A 110 5.87 24.11 5.82
N GLN A 111 5.28 24.44 4.68
CA GLN A 111 5.77 25.47 3.76
C GLN A 111 7.24 25.25 3.38
N TRP A 112 7.65 23.99 3.24
CA TRP A 112 9.01 23.63 2.90
C TRP A 112 9.41 24.20 1.53
N SER A 113 10.53 24.93 1.50
CA SER A 113 11.00 25.63 0.30
C SER A 113 11.48 24.73 -0.85
N GLY A 114 11.47 23.40 -0.65
CA GLY A 114 11.94 22.44 -1.66
C GLY A 114 13.45 22.58 -1.99
N TRP A 115 14.23 23.19 -1.11
CA TRP A 115 15.63 23.57 -1.38
C TRP A 115 15.82 24.39 -2.65
N GLY A 116 14.82 25.18 -3.02
CA GLY A 116 14.83 25.97 -4.25
C GLY A 116 14.48 25.19 -5.53
N VAL A 117 14.14 23.91 -5.41
CA VAL A 117 13.68 23.07 -6.53
C VAL A 117 12.16 23.22 -6.68
N ALA A 118 11.69 23.40 -7.91
CA ALA A 118 10.28 23.58 -8.17
C ALA A 118 9.46 22.33 -7.77
N PRO A 119 8.18 22.51 -7.26
CA PRO A 119 7.33 21.43 -6.77
C PRO A 119 7.10 20.29 -7.77
N GLU A 120 7.11 20.60 -9.06
CA GLU A 120 6.92 19.62 -10.13
C GLU A 120 8.03 18.56 -10.15
N TYR A 121 9.27 18.94 -9.91
CA TYR A 121 10.39 17.99 -9.86
C TYR A 121 10.30 17.06 -8.63
N TRP A 122 9.79 17.59 -7.51
CA TRP A 122 9.52 16.75 -6.34
C TRP A 122 8.40 15.75 -6.61
N ALA A 123 7.36 16.14 -7.33
CA ALA A 123 6.31 15.22 -7.76
C ALA A 123 6.86 14.12 -8.67
N VAL A 124 7.75 14.47 -9.61
CA VAL A 124 8.46 13.50 -10.47
C VAL A 124 9.26 12.50 -9.63
N ILE A 125 10.02 12.96 -8.64
CA ILE A 125 10.79 12.09 -7.74
C ILE A 125 9.86 11.13 -6.98
N MET A 126 8.74 11.62 -6.46
CA MET A 126 7.78 10.79 -5.72
C MET A 126 7.11 9.74 -6.61
N ILE A 127 6.78 10.08 -7.87
CA ILE A 127 6.27 9.13 -8.86
C ILE A 127 7.34 8.09 -9.20
N ALA A 128 8.59 8.49 -9.38
CA ALA A 128 9.69 7.56 -9.64
C ALA A 128 9.87 6.57 -8.48
N ILE A 129 9.79 7.03 -7.23
CA ILE A 129 9.82 6.17 -6.03
C ILE A 129 8.66 5.17 -6.06
N ALA A 130 7.44 5.59 -6.42
CA ALA A 130 6.31 4.68 -6.53
C ALA A 130 6.51 3.60 -7.61
N ILE A 131 7.09 3.96 -8.76
CA ILE A 131 7.44 3.01 -9.83
C ILE A 131 8.50 2.01 -9.34
N VAL A 132 9.56 2.48 -8.67
CA VAL A 132 10.59 1.60 -8.08
C VAL A 132 9.97 0.64 -7.07
N LEU A 133 9.06 1.09 -6.22
CA LEU A 133 8.33 0.23 -5.29
C LEU A 133 7.51 -0.85 -6.03
N ALA A 134 6.84 -0.51 -7.14
CA ALA A 134 6.13 -1.48 -7.94
C ALA A 134 7.07 -2.57 -8.48
N PHE A 135 8.26 -2.19 -8.98
CA PHE A 135 9.29 -3.13 -9.39
C PHE A 135 9.77 -4.01 -8.23
N CYS A 136 10.00 -3.43 -7.06
CA CYS A 136 10.37 -4.21 -5.88
C CYS A 136 9.31 -5.26 -5.53
N PHE A 137 8.04 -4.90 -5.58
CA PHE A 137 6.95 -5.85 -5.34
C PHE A 137 6.88 -6.94 -6.41
N SER A 138 7.07 -6.61 -7.68
CA SER A 138 7.08 -7.59 -8.77
C SER A 138 8.28 -8.52 -8.66
N PHE A 139 9.50 -7.97 -8.61
CA PHE A 139 10.73 -8.71 -8.78
C PHE A 139 11.15 -9.50 -7.53
N PHE A 140 11.11 -8.86 -6.35
CA PHE A 140 11.54 -9.52 -5.11
C PHE A 140 10.43 -10.30 -4.42
N TYR A 141 9.16 -9.96 -4.72
CA TYR A 141 8.03 -10.51 -4.00
C TYR A 141 7.06 -11.31 -4.87
N ASP A 142 7.34 -11.42 -6.16
CA ASP A 142 6.51 -12.18 -7.12
C ASP A 142 5.02 -11.81 -6.98
N SER A 143 4.77 -10.51 -6.82
CA SER A 143 3.45 -9.98 -6.54
C SER A 143 2.94 -9.18 -7.74
N ILE A 144 1.79 -9.53 -8.27
CA ILE A 144 1.09 -8.78 -9.31
C ILE A 144 0.14 -7.75 -8.67
N ALA A 145 -0.41 -8.03 -7.50
CA ALA A 145 -1.48 -7.23 -6.92
C ALA A 145 -1.01 -5.83 -6.46
N ALA A 146 0.14 -5.70 -5.80
CA ALA A 146 0.66 -4.42 -5.37
C ALA A 146 1.05 -3.49 -6.54
N PRO A 147 1.78 -3.96 -7.57
CA PRO A 147 2.05 -3.18 -8.78
C PRO A 147 0.79 -2.66 -9.49
N LEU A 148 -0.26 -3.48 -9.60
CA LEU A 148 -1.54 -3.06 -10.19
C LEU A 148 -2.18 -1.90 -9.42
N VAL A 149 -2.10 -1.93 -8.09
CA VAL A 149 -2.59 -0.82 -7.26
C VAL A 149 -1.78 0.45 -7.49
N ILE A 150 -0.45 0.33 -7.62
CA ILE A 150 0.42 1.47 -7.91
C ILE A 150 0.12 2.03 -9.29
N ALA A 151 -0.06 1.19 -10.31
CA ALA A 151 -0.47 1.61 -11.64
C ALA A 151 -1.81 2.35 -11.63
N TRP A 152 -2.79 1.86 -10.87
CA TRP A 152 -4.07 2.54 -10.68
C TRP A 152 -3.92 3.90 -9.98
N ALA A 153 -3.03 4.02 -9.01
CA ALA A 153 -2.72 5.29 -8.36
C ALA A 153 -2.06 6.29 -9.33
N LEU A 154 -1.12 5.83 -10.16
CA LEU A 154 -0.50 6.65 -11.22
C LEU A 154 -1.55 7.16 -12.22
N TRP A 155 -2.50 6.31 -12.60
CA TRP A 155 -3.63 6.70 -13.44
C TRP A 155 -4.48 7.79 -12.77
N GLY A 156 -4.72 7.66 -11.46
CA GLY A 156 -5.42 8.68 -10.68
C GLY A 156 -4.68 10.02 -10.63
N ILE A 157 -3.36 10.01 -10.45
CA ILE A 157 -2.51 11.22 -10.46
C ILE A 157 -2.56 11.87 -11.85
N MET A 158 -2.42 11.11 -12.91
CA MET A 158 -2.48 11.58 -14.28
C MET A 158 -3.79 12.31 -14.59
N ASN A 159 -4.93 11.73 -14.22
CA ASN A 159 -6.25 12.35 -14.43
C ASN A 159 -6.48 13.55 -13.51
N GLY A 160 -6.04 13.49 -12.26
CA GLY A 160 -6.18 14.59 -11.29
C GLY A 160 -5.41 15.84 -11.69
N GLN A 161 -4.29 15.71 -12.38
CA GLN A 161 -3.51 16.82 -12.92
C GLN A 161 -4.13 17.48 -14.16
N GLY A 162 -5.07 16.78 -14.83
CA GLY A 162 -5.77 17.32 -16.00
C GLY A 162 -4.87 17.79 -17.14
N GLY A 163 -3.70 17.17 -17.31
CA GLY A 163 -2.72 17.54 -18.31
C GLY A 163 -1.96 18.86 -18.05
N ARG A 164 -2.10 19.47 -16.86
CA ARG A 164 -1.48 20.76 -16.51
C ARG A 164 0.05 20.71 -16.52
N ILE A 165 0.65 19.56 -16.21
CA ILE A 165 2.09 19.35 -16.16
C ILE A 165 2.42 18.14 -17.03
N GLU A 166 2.84 18.41 -18.27
CA GLU A 166 3.12 17.40 -19.28
C GLU A 166 4.13 16.34 -18.81
N LEU A 167 5.16 16.77 -18.10
CA LEU A 167 6.18 15.89 -17.53
C LEU A 167 5.59 14.82 -16.59
N ILE A 168 4.68 15.21 -15.70
CA ILE A 168 3.99 14.29 -14.78
C ILE A 168 3.11 13.31 -15.56
N HIS A 169 2.38 13.83 -16.56
CA HIS A 169 1.51 13.00 -17.41
C HIS A 169 2.30 11.91 -18.14
N ILE A 170 3.40 12.30 -18.79
CA ILE A 170 4.26 11.36 -19.52
C ILE A 170 4.89 10.33 -18.58
N LEU A 171 5.39 10.76 -17.42
CA LEU A 171 5.99 9.85 -16.46
C LEU A 171 5.00 8.83 -15.89
N CYS A 172 3.76 9.24 -15.60
CA CYS A 172 2.71 8.33 -15.19
C CYS A 172 2.37 7.31 -16.26
N LEU A 173 2.28 7.74 -17.53
CA LEU A 173 2.04 6.82 -18.67
C LEU A 173 3.17 5.80 -18.81
N ILE A 174 4.42 6.26 -18.81
CA ILE A 174 5.59 5.37 -18.89
C ILE A 174 5.58 4.39 -17.70
N GLY A 175 5.36 4.90 -16.48
CA GLY A 175 5.31 4.08 -15.28
C GLY A 175 4.24 3.00 -15.35
N MET A 176 3.03 3.34 -15.80
CA MET A 176 1.95 2.36 -15.98
C MET A 176 2.32 1.31 -17.04
N CYS A 177 2.84 1.73 -18.20
CA CYS A 177 3.26 0.80 -19.24
C CYS A 177 4.32 -0.18 -18.72
N VAL A 178 5.32 0.31 -18.02
CA VAL A 178 6.42 -0.49 -17.49
C VAL A 178 5.96 -1.45 -16.38
N ILE A 179 4.97 -1.06 -15.58
CA ILE A 179 4.40 -1.92 -14.51
C ILE A 179 3.52 -3.03 -15.09
N LEU A 180 2.87 -2.78 -16.24
CA LEU A 180 1.92 -3.70 -16.85
C LEU A 180 2.58 -4.66 -17.87
N LEU A 181 3.86 -4.46 -18.23
CA LEU A 181 4.67 -5.37 -19.05
C LEU A 181 5.28 -6.50 -18.21
#